data_e4453c4323b0d0cedee51cff2100ee3d
#
_entry.id   e4453c4323b0d0cedee51cff2100ee3d
#
_cell.length_a   1.000
_cell.length_b   1.000
_cell.length_c   1.000
_cell.angle_alpha   90.00
_cell.angle_beta   90.00
_cell.angle_gamma   90.00
#
_symmetry.space_group_name_H-M   'P 1'
#
loop_
_entity.id
_entity.type
_entity.pdbx_description
1 polymer ?
#
loop_
_entity_poly.entity_id
_entity_poly.type
_entity_poly.pdbx_seq_one_letter_code
_entity_poly.pdbx_strand_id
1 'polypeptide(L)'
;VQRVSKVAPTLTHSEKELSAGDIIVGTVGKSAVIDRLIREKKMDVAEISDKWEATLVQVVKQPLPGVESALVIAGSDKRGTIFGIYDLSEQMGVSPWHWFADVPPKQHESLFVNAGRFVQGPPAVKYRGIFINDEGPALMGWAREKYGDLNHKMYTNVFELILRLKGNYLWPAMWANSFATDDPLNAKLADEYGVVISTSHHEPMMRAWKEWERGGNRKGSWDYSKNDAKLRDYWSEGLRRTKDYEKVITLGMRGDGDEPMSESESIALLERIVADQRKIIGGIINPNITEVPQVWALYKEVQGYYERGMRAPDDVTLLWCDDNWGNIRRLPTEAERKRSGGAGIYYHFDYVGGPRNYKWINTSPLPKIWEQMTRAYQHGADRLWIVNVGDIKPLEFPIEFFLALAWNPDAWPKERVEEFGKLWAEREFGPMHAAEIADI
;
A
#
# COMPACT_ATOMS: atom_id res chain seq x y z
N VAL A 1 -7.70 20.14 9.57
CA VAL A 1 -8.43 21.38 9.93
C VAL A 1 -7.46 22.43 10.48
N GLN A 2 -6.80 22.20 11.63
CA GLN A 2 -5.95 23.22 12.29
C GLN A 2 -4.91 23.88 11.38
N ARG A 3 -4.19 23.10 10.54
CA ARG A 3 -3.19 23.64 9.61
C ARG A 3 -3.80 24.51 8.50
N VAL A 4 -5.07 24.30 8.18
CA VAL A 4 -5.79 25.01 7.12
C VAL A 4 -6.52 26.24 7.66
N SER A 5 -7.22 26.14 8.80
CA SER A 5 -8.08 27.20 9.34
C SER A 5 -7.50 27.90 10.57
N LYS A 6 -6.35 27.47 11.07
CA LYS A 6 -5.74 27.87 12.36
C LYS A 6 -6.59 27.55 13.60
N VAL A 7 -7.76 26.93 13.42
CA VAL A 7 -8.64 26.50 14.50
C VAL A 7 -8.47 25.02 14.74
N ALA A 8 -8.07 24.62 15.95
CA ALA A 8 -8.01 23.22 16.33
C ALA A 8 -9.43 22.68 16.51
N PRO A 9 -9.84 21.61 15.80
CA PRO A 9 -11.13 21.01 16.06
C PRO A 9 -11.11 20.30 17.43
N THR A 10 -12.22 20.37 18.15
CA THR A 10 -12.44 19.54 19.32
C THR A 10 -12.84 18.14 18.86
N LEU A 11 -12.14 17.12 19.36
CA LEU A 11 -12.51 15.74 19.13
C LEU A 11 -13.34 15.25 20.31
N THR A 12 -14.55 14.78 20.04
CA THR A 12 -15.44 14.21 21.06
C THR A 12 -15.94 12.83 20.66
N HIS A 13 -16.22 12.00 21.65
CA HIS A 13 -16.93 10.73 21.51
C HIS A 13 -18.36 10.80 22.07
N SER A 14 -18.83 11.99 22.44
CA SER A 14 -20.13 12.24 23.06
C SER A 14 -21.10 12.88 22.08
N GLU A 15 -22.21 12.22 21.79
CA GLU A 15 -23.30 12.78 20.97
C GLU A 15 -23.89 14.08 21.55
N LYS A 16 -23.78 14.27 22.88
CA LYS A 16 -24.36 15.44 23.59
C LYS A 16 -23.57 16.74 23.31
N GLU A 17 -22.37 16.62 22.83
CA GLU A 17 -21.48 17.75 22.54
C GLU A 17 -21.55 18.21 21.09
N LEU A 18 -22.35 17.53 20.26
CA LEU A 18 -22.46 17.84 18.83
C LEU A 18 -23.32 19.07 18.59
N SER A 19 -22.88 19.91 17.68
CA SER A 19 -23.51 21.16 17.23
C SER A 19 -23.68 21.22 15.71
N ALA A 20 -24.37 22.22 15.22
CA ALA A 20 -24.51 22.45 13.77
C ALA A 20 -23.14 22.73 13.13
N GLY A 21 -22.85 22.06 12.03
CA GLY A 21 -21.57 22.17 11.28
C GLY A 21 -20.47 21.23 11.74
N ASP A 22 -20.73 20.38 12.74
CA ASP A 22 -19.78 19.36 13.15
C ASP A 22 -19.62 18.25 12.10
N ILE A 23 -18.51 17.53 12.20
CA ILE A 23 -18.19 16.38 11.34
C ILE A 23 -18.35 15.10 12.13
N ILE A 24 -19.27 14.25 11.71
CA ILE A 24 -19.50 12.91 12.27
C ILE A 24 -18.71 11.89 11.43
N VAL A 25 -17.84 11.13 12.06
CA VAL A 25 -16.99 10.13 11.37
C VAL A 25 -17.20 8.76 12.01
N GLY A 26 -17.38 7.73 11.18
CA GLY A 26 -17.49 6.37 11.69
C GLY A 26 -17.52 5.29 10.63
N THR A 27 -17.35 4.06 11.09
CA THR A 27 -17.41 2.86 10.27
C THR A 27 -18.76 2.18 10.45
N VAL A 28 -19.39 1.76 9.37
CA VAL A 28 -20.66 1.01 9.38
C VAL A 28 -20.51 -0.27 10.21
N GLY A 29 -21.47 -0.52 11.10
CA GLY A 29 -21.43 -1.68 12.02
C GLY A 29 -20.42 -1.57 13.16
N LYS A 30 -19.70 -0.44 13.29
CA LYS A 30 -18.73 -0.18 14.38
C LYS A 30 -18.97 1.15 15.08
N SER A 31 -19.73 2.05 14.50
CA SER A 31 -20.08 3.36 15.07
C SER A 31 -21.57 3.42 15.42
N ALA A 32 -21.89 3.53 16.71
CA ALA A 32 -23.26 3.61 17.18
C ALA A 32 -24.03 4.78 16.54
N VAL A 33 -23.36 5.92 16.32
CA VAL A 33 -23.97 7.09 15.66
C VAL A 33 -24.29 6.79 14.19
N ILE A 34 -23.36 6.24 13.43
CA ILE A 34 -23.60 5.86 12.03
C ILE A 34 -24.72 4.85 11.93
N ASP A 35 -24.69 3.79 12.74
CA ASP A 35 -25.71 2.74 12.75
C ASP A 35 -27.09 3.27 13.15
N ARG A 36 -27.13 4.29 14.01
CA ARG A 36 -28.36 5.02 14.34
C ARG A 36 -28.90 5.80 13.14
N LEU A 37 -28.05 6.56 12.45
CA LEU A 37 -28.44 7.34 11.26
C LEU A 37 -29.02 6.41 10.16
N ILE A 38 -28.41 5.24 9.98
CA ILE A 38 -28.91 4.21 9.04
C ILE A 38 -30.27 3.69 9.48
N ARG A 39 -30.41 3.28 10.73
CA ARG A 39 -31.67 2.74 11.28
C ARG A 39 -32.81 3.76 11.24
N GLU A 40 -32.51 5.03 11.49
CA GLU A 40 -33.48 6.13 11.41
C GLU A 40 -33.73 6.61 9.96
N LYS A 41 -33.17 5.93 8.96
CA LYS A 41 -33.29 6.28 7.51
C LYS A 41 -32.84 7.70 7.16
N LYS A 42 -31.92 8.26 7.93
CA LYS A 42 -31.28 9.56 7.67
C LYS A 42 -30.10 9.44 6.71
N MET A 43 -29.56 8.22 6.57
CA MET A 43 -28.48 7.90 5.68
C MET A 43 -28.69 6.51 5.05
N ASP A 44 -28.48 6.40 3.74
CA ASP A 44 -28.47 5.13 3.02
C ASP A 44 -27.02 4.75 2.68
N VAL A 45 -26.61 3.58 3.11
CA VAL A 45 -25.25 3.05 2.92
C VAL A 45 -25.18 1.85 1.96
N ALA A 46 -26.26 1.55 1.23
CA ALA A 46 -26.34 0.38 0.34
C ALA A 46 -25.19 0.33 -0.68
N GLU A 47 -24.72 1.48 -1.15
CA GLU A 47 -23.62 1.57 -2.13
C GLU A 47 -22.24 1.25 -1.55
N ILE A 48 -22.08 1.30 -0.23
CA ILE A 48 -20.78 1.01 0.44
C ILE A 48 -20.83 -0.24 1.32
N SER A 49 -22.01 -0.72 1.71
CA SER A 49 -22.13 -1.89 2.58
C SER A 49 -21.48 -3.12 1.97
N ASP A 50 -20.74 -3.87 2.78
CA ASP A 50 -20.02 -5.10 2.40
C ASP A 50 -18.99 -4.92 1.28
N LYS A 51 -18.62 -3.67 0.96
CA LYS A 51 -17.58 -3.37 -0.02
C LYS A 51 -16.25 -3.09 0.65
N TRP A 52 -15.19 -3.51 0.01
CA TRP A 52 -13.82 -3.26 0.43
C TRP A 52 -13.47 -1.77 0.28
N GLU A 53 -13.07 -1.13 1.37
CA GLU A 53 -12.52 0.24 1.37
C GLU A 53 -13.41 1.30 0.69
N ALA A 54 -14.71 1.18 0.81
CA ALA A 54 -15.63 2.16 0.26
C ALA A 54 -16.02 3.22 1.31
N THR A 55 -16.31 4.43 0.85
CA THR A 55 -16.69 5.56 1.72
C THR A 55 -17.86 6.32 1.14
N LEU A 56 -18.69 6.85 2.03
CA LEU A 56 -19.77 7.78 1.76
C LEU A 56 -19.55 9.06 2.57
N VAL A 57 -19.54 10.19 1.88
CA VAL A 57 -19.50 11.52 2.50
C VAL A 57 -20.77 12.28 2.10
N GLN A 58 -21.55 12.74 3.09
CA GLN A 58 -22.74 13.53 2.81
C GLN A 58 -23.11 14.50 3.95
N VAL A 59 -23.79 15.56 3.63
CA VAL A 59 -24.43 16.43 4.62
C VAL A 59 -25.78 15.83 5.02
N VAL A 60 -25.96 15.54 6.30
CA VAL A 60 -27.20 15.00 6.86
C VAL A 60 -27.91 16.13 7.63
N LYS A 61 -29.17 16.38 7.27
CA LYS A 61 -30.03 17.33 8.01
C LYS A 61 -30.60 16.61 9.25
N GLN A 62 -30.62 17.33 10.38
CA GLN A 62 -31.11 16.83 11.67
C GLN A 62 -30.54 15.44 12.00
N PRO A 63 -29.20 15.25 11.95
CA PRO A 63 -28.62 13.94 12.22
C PRO A 63 -28.98 13.45 13.62
N LEU A 64 -28.97 14.33 14.61
CA LEU A 64 -29.29 14.07 16.01
C LEU A 64 -30.23 15.17 16.55
N PRO A 65 -30.97 14.93 17.64
CA PRO A 65 -31.80 15.94 18.29
C PRO A 65 -30.98 17.19 18.67
N GLY A 66 -31.43 18.36 18.23
CA GLY A 66 -30.76 19.62 18.49
C GLY A 66 -29.62 19.99 17.52
N VAL A 67 -29.26 19.11 16.61
CA VAL A 67 -28.22 19.37 15.58
C VAL A 67 -28.92 19.63 14.24
N GLU A 68 -28.82 20.84 13.71
CA GLU A 68 -29.49 21.23 12.45
C GLU A 68 -28.93 20.46 11.26
N SER A 69 -27.61 20.36 11.14
CA SER A 69 -26.94 19.60 10.08
C SER A 69 -25.53 19.22 10.50
N ALA A 70 -25.02 18.14 9.94
CA ALA A 70 -23.62 17.72 10.09
C ALA A 70 -23.10 17.12 8.80
N LEU A 71 -21.78 17.25 8.55
CA LEU A 71 -21.10 16.44 7.56
C LEU A 71 -20.86 15.05 8.14
N VAL A 72 -21.28 14.02 7.42
CA VAL A 72 -21.10 12.63 7.86
C VAL A 72 -20.14 11.92 6.90
N ILE A 73 -19.10 11.31 7.46
CA ILE A 73 -18.15 10.44 6.76
C ILE A 73 -18.38 9.02 7.28
N ALA A 74 -18.87 8.13 6.44
CA ALA A 74 -19.10 6.74 6.76
C ALA A 74 -18.27 5.82 5.87
N GLY A 75 -17.41 5.00 6.47
CA GLY A 75 -16.68 3.96 5.75
C GLY A 75 -17.35 2.60 5.85
N SER A 76 -17.23 1.78 4.82
CA SER A 76 -17.62 0.36 4.88
C SER A 76 -16.74 -0.44 5.84
N ASP A 77 -15.50 -0.05 5.96
CA ASP A 77 -14.49 -0.60 6.86
C ASP A 77 -13.57 0.49 7.41
N LYS A 78 -12.53 0.10 8.15
CA LYS A 78 -11.53 1.00 8.72
C LYS A 78 -10.91 1.92 7.66
N ARG A 79 -10.44 1.37 6.54
CA ARG A 79 -9.77 2.16 5.50
C ARG A 79 -10.75 3.00 4.70
N GLY A 80 -11.95 2.53 4.43
CA GLY A 80 -13.00 3.36 3.84
C GLY A 80 -13.27 4.63 4.67
N THR A 81 -13.30 4.50 6.00
CA THR A 81 -13.44 5.65 6.91
C THR A 81 -12.23 6.59 6.80
N ILE A 82 -11.01 6.05 6.81
CA ILE A 82 -9.77 6.81 6.71
C ILE A 82 -9.69 7.56 5.38
N PHE A 83 -10.03 6.91 4.28
CA PHE A 83 -10.03 7.54 2.95
C PHE A 83 -11.01 8.70 2.86
N GLY A 84 -12.20 8.60 3.45
CA GLY A 84 -13.13 9.72 3.51
C GLY A 84 -12.59 10.92 4.30
N ILE A 85 -11.85 10.67 5.39
CA ILE A 85 -11.18 11.73 6.15
C ILE A 85 -10.08 12.40 5.32
N TYR A 86 -9.26 11.61 4.62
CA TYR A 86 -8.16 12.15 3.82
C TYR A 86 -8.64 12.86 2.56
N ASP A 87 -9.74 12.40 1.93
CA ASP A 87 -10.39 13.14 0.84
C ASP A 87 -10.84 14.53 1.28
N LEU A 88 -11.52 14.60 2.42
CA LEU A 88 -11.91 15.89 2.97
C LEU A 88 -10.69 16.76 3.28
N SER A 89 -9.63 16.17 3.83
CA SER A 89 -8.37 16.88 4.11
C SER A 89 -7.72 17.46 2.85
N GLU A 90 -7.71 16.71 1.75
CA GLU A 90 -7.16 17.15 0.47
C GLU A 90 -8.00 18.28 -0.13
N GLN A 91 -9.33 18.14 -0.14
CA GLN A 91 -10.23 19.19 -0.61
C GLN A 91 -10.13 20.48 0.21
N MET A 92 -9.76 20.38 1.48
CA MET A 92 -9.46 21.55 2.32
C MET A 92 -8.09 22.19 2.00
N GLY A 93 -7.28 21.63 1.11
CA GLY A 93 -5.99 22.17 0.70
C GLY A 93 -4.77 21.56 1.39
N VAL A 94 -4.88 20.34 1.94
CA VAL A 94 -3.72 19.61 2.46
C VAL A 94 -3.25 18.60 1.41
N SER A 95 -2.15 18.92 0.73
CA SER A 95 -1.54 17.99 -0.25
C SER A 95 -1.12 16.68 0.40
N PRO A 96 -1.25 15.53 -0.28
CA PRO A 96 -0.62 14.29 0.12
C PRO A 96 0.90 14.43 0.36
N TRP A 97 1.53 15.32 -0.37
CA TRP A 97 2.98 15.53 -0.40
C TRP A 97 3.52 16.53 0.62
N HIS A 98 2.70 17.00 1.55
CA HIS A 98 3.11 18.01 2.53
C HIS A 98 4.29 17.59 3.45
N TRP A 99 4.55 16.29 3.62
CA TRP A 99 5.71 15.77 4.36
C TRP A 99 6.97 15.61 3.50
N PHE A 100 6.80 15.18 2.25
CA PHE A 100 7.90 14.72 1.40
C PHE A 100 8.28 15.73 0.30
N ALA A 101 7.39 16.60 -0.12
CA ALA A 101 7.65 17.60 -1.14
C ALA A 101 7.53 19.05 -0.65
N ASP A 102 7.51 19.26 0.68
CA ASP A 102 7.48 20.56 1.33
C ASP A 102 6.30 21.45 0.85
N VAL A 103 5.16 20.84 0.53
CA VAL A 103 3.96 21.57 0.08
C VAL A 103 3.15 22.05 1.30
N PRO A 104 3.16 23.35 1.61
CA PRO A 104 2.43 23.85 2.77
C PRO A 104 0.92 23.75 2.55
N PRO A 105 0.14 23.38 3.58
CA PRO A 105 -1.31 23.41 3.49
C PRO A 105 -1.82 24.82 3.16
N LYS A 106 -2.74 24.92 2.20
CA LYS A 106 -3.41 26.18 1.85
C LYS A 106 -4.24 26.66 3.05
N GLN A 107 -4.16 27.96 3.38
CA GLN A 107 -4.91 28.53 4.49
C GLN A 107 -6.20 29.18 4.00
N HIS A 108 -7.28 28.97 4.73
CA HIS A 108 -8.60 29.55 4.46
C HIS A 108 -9.21 30.11 5.75
N GLU A 109 -9.82 31.29 5.67
CA GLU A 109 -10.55 31.89 6.78
C GLU A 109 -11.84 31.15 7.09
N SER A 110 -12.45 30.53 6.08
CA SER A 110 -13.70 29.78 6.18
C SER A 110 -13.64 28.54 5.28
N LEU A 111 -14.23 27.45 5.75
CA LEU A 111 -14.37 26.22 4.99
C LEU A 111 -15.85 25.96 4.74
N PHE A 112 -16.20 25.68 3.50
CA PHE A 112 -17.56 25.38 3.08
C PHE A 112 -17.63 23.97 2.52
N VAL A 113 -18.70 23.25 2.84
CA VAL A 113 -18.97 21.92 2.30
C VAL A 113 -20.22 22.03 1.44
N ASN A 114 -20.13 21.60 0.20
CA ASN A 114 -21.30 21.51 -0.67
C ASN A 114 -22.26 20.45 -0.14
N ALA A 115 -23.56 20.81 -0.07
CA ALA A 115 -24.58 19.83 0.20
C ALA A 115 -24.61 18.81 -0.96
N GLY A 116 -24.40 17.55 -0.64
CA GLY A 116 -24.33 16.49 -1.62
C GLY A 116 -24.11 15.13 -0.96
N ARG A 117 -24.05 14.13 -1.82
CA ARG A 117 -23.77 12.73 -1.46
C ARG A 117 -22.67 12.22 -2.39
N PHE A 118 -21.55 11.86 -1.83
CA PHE A 118 -20.35 11.46 -2.54
C PHE A 118 -19.94 10.06 -2.10
N VAL A 119 -19.90 9.13 -3.04
CA VAL A 119 -19.50 7.73 -2.81
C VAL A 119 -18.19 7.47 -3.55
N GLN A 120 -17.26 6.78 -2.90
CA GLN A 120 -16.01 6.35 -3.49
C GLN A 120 -15.71 4.89 -3.13
N GLY A 121 -15.00 4.20 -4.01
CA GLY A 121 -14.71 2.77 -3.88
C GLY A 121 -15.88 1.86 -4.31
N PRO A 122 -15.69 0.55 -4.26
CA PRO A 122 -14.43 -0.11 -3.89
C PRO A 122 -13.30 0.17 -4.89
N PRO A 123 -12.04 0.07 -4.47
CA PRO A 123 -10.90 0.20 -5.40
C PRO A 123 -10.85 -0.95 -6.40
N ALA A 124 -10.33 -0.68 -7.60
CA ALA A 124 -10.18 -1.66 -8.65
C ALA A 124 -9.11 -2.71 -8.31
N VAL A 125 -8.03 -2.30 -7.65
CA VAL A 125 -6.95 -3.20 -7.19
C VAL A 125 -7.01 -3.34 -5.67
N LYS A 126 -7.07 -4.58 -5.17
CA LYS A 126 -7.30 -4.83 -3.74
C LYS A 126 -6.15 -4.34 -2.86
N TYR A 127 -4.90 -4.74 -3.14
CA TYR A 127 -3.70 -4.27 -2.44
C TYR A 127 -2.88 -3.41 -3.40
N ARG A 128 -2.53 -2.21 -3.00
CA ARG A 128 -1.85 -1.23 -3.84
C ARG A 128 -0.91 -0.36 -3.01
N GLY A 129 0.34 -0.29 -3.41
CA GLY A 129 1.32 0.39 -2.60
C GLY A 129 2.69 0.49 -3.22
N ILE A 130 3.66 0.85 -2.39
CA ILE A 130 5.04 1.09 -2.79
C ILE A 130 6.02 0.16 -2.08
N PHE A 131 7.14 -0.09 -2.72
CA PHE A 131 8.30 -0.71 -2.14
C PHE A 131 9.42 0.31 -2.02
N ILE A 132 9.80 0.63 -0.78
CA ILE A 132 10.94 1.49 -0.47
C ILE A 132 12.17 0.59 -0.42
N ASN A 133 12.83 0.45 -1.56
CA ASN A 133 14.04 -0.36 -1.69
C ASN A 133 15.28 0.52 -1.50
N ASP A 134 15.34 1.23 -0.36
CA ASP A 134 16.38 2.22 -0.07
C ASP A 134 17.74 1.58 0.21
N GLU A 135 18.67 1.76 -0.71
CA GLU A 135 20.09 1.42 -0.52
C GLU A 135 20.91 2.61 0.05
N GLY A 136 20.26 3.77 0.29
CA GLY A 136 20.92 5.02 0.63
C GLY A 136 21.55 5.70 -0.61
N PRO A 137 21.90 6.99 -0.52
CA PRO A 137 21.93 7.81 0.70
C PRO A 137 20.67 8.67 0.93
N ALA A 138 19.71 8.78 0.00
CA ALA A 138 18.72 9.85 0.04
C ALA A 138 17.69 9.68 1.17
N LEU A 139 16.74 8.75 1.09
CA LEU A 139 15.72 8.60 2.13
C LEU A 139 16.34 8.22 3.47
N MET A 140 17.31 7.32 3.46
CA MET A 140 18.02 6.91 4.67
C MET A 140 18.77 8.08 5.32
N GLY A 141 19.50 8.89 4.54
CA GLY A 141 20.21 10.08 5.02
C GLY A 141 19.24 11.12 5.58
N TRP A 142 18.18 11.40 4.87
CA TRP A 142 17.13 12.32 5.33
C TRP A 142 16.44 11.82 6.60
N ALA A 143 16.10 10.53 6.68
CA ALA A 143 15.47 9.95 7.86
C ALA A 143 16.37 9.99 9.08
N ARG A 144 17.65 9.72 8.90
CA ARG A 144 18.66 9.81 9.99
C ARG A 144 18.81 11.22 10.51
N GLU A 145 18.84 12.22 9.63
CA GLU A 145 18.92 13.62 10.02
C GLU A 145 17.67 14.08 10.78
N LYS A 146 16.48 13.73 10.30
CA LYS A 146 15.22 14.23 10.84
C LYS A 146 14.65 13.41 12.00
N TYR A 147 14.85 12.10 11.99
CA TYR A 147 14.20 11.16 12.93
C TYR A 147 15.20 10.26 13.66
N GLY A 148 16.48 10.34 13.35
CA GLY A 148 17.54 9.51 13.91
C GLY A 148 17.77 8.21 13.17
N ASP A 149 16.76 7.63 12.52
CA ASP A 149 16.85 6.46 11.65
C ASP A 149 15.53 6.24 10.89
N LEU A 150 15.43 5.16 10.09
CA LEU A 150 14.21 4.63 9.49
C LEU A 150 13.35 3.94 10.59
N ASN A 151 12.77 4.72 11.47
CA ASN A 151 11.98 4.28 12.62
C ASN A 151 10.49 4.65 12.48
N HIS A 152 9.69 4.32 13.50
CA HIS A 152 8.25 4.58 13.49
C HIS A 152 7.88 6.06 13.25
N LYS A 153 8.71 7.02 13.66
CA LYS A 153 8.45 8.45 13.44
C LYS A 153 8.51 8.82 11.96
N MET A 154 9.45 8.22 11.22
CA MET A 154 9.53 8.36 9.77
C MET A 154 8.40 7.57 9.09
N TYR A 155 8.21 6.31 9.47
CA TYR A 155 7.22 5.44 8.83
C TYR A 155 5.78 5.93 9.03
N THR A 156 5.44 6.62 10.12
CA THR A 156 4.08 7.21 10.27
C THR A 156 3.80 8.23 9.17
N ASN A 157 4.78 8.99 8.70
CA ASN A 157 4.62 9.89 7.57
C ASN A 157 4.47 9.12 6.24
N VAL A 158 5.15 7.99 6.09
CA VAL A 158 4.99 7.09 4.93
C VAL A 158 3.60 6.45 4.93
N PHE A 159 3.11 5.98 6.08
CA PHE A 159 1.76 5.43 6.20
C PHE A 159 0.69 6.47 5.86
N GLU A 160 0.85 7.69 6.38
CA GLU A 160 -0.03 8.80 6.04
C GLU A 160 -0.02 9.09 4.53
N LEU A 161 1.16 9.17 3.90
CA LEU A 161 1.30 9.38 2.45
C LEU A 161 0.56 8.29 1.65
N ILE A 162 0.83 7.03 1.94
CA ILE A 162 0.20 5.90 1.25
C ILE A 162 -1.33 6.00 1.33
N LEU A 163 -1.87 6.25 2.51
CA LEU A 163 -3.32 6.35 2.73
C LEU A 163 -3.94 7.58 2.07
N ARG A 164 -3.25 8.74 2.06
CA ARG A 164 -3.69 9.94 1.33
C ARG A 164 -3.74 9.72 -0.17
N LEU A 165 -2.83 8.93 -0.71
CA LEU A 165 -2.80 8.49 -2.10
C LEU A 165 -3.71 7.28 -2.39
N LYS A 166 -4.58 6.91 -1.43
CA LYS A 166 -5.48 5.74 -1.52
C LYS A 166 -4.78 4.39 -1.72
N GLY A 167 -3.51 4.33 -1.37
CA GLY A 167 -2.78 3.08 -1.17
C GLY A 167 -3.15 2.43 0.17
N ASN A 168 -2.78 1.18 0.32
CA ASN A 168 -3.01 0.41 1.55
C ASN A 168 -1.89 -0.59 1.85
N TYR A 169 -0.80 -0.60 1.08
CA TYR A 169 0.18 -1.67 1.09
C TYR A 169 1.62 -1.15 1.05
N LEU A 170 2.52 -1.76 1.82
CA LEU A 170 3.92 -1.35 1.88
C LEU A 170 4.86 -2.56 1.95
N TRP A 171 5.90 -2.56 1.11
CA TRP A 171 7.16 -3.24 1.37
C TRP A 171 8.16 -2.22 1.90
N PRO A 172 8.61 -2.34 3.16
CA PRO A 172 9.50 -1.36 3.77
C PRO A 172 10.94 -1.47 3.27
N ALA A 173 11.76 -0.49 3.63
CA ALA A 173 13.21 -0.48 3.38
C ALA A 173 13.89 -1.70 4.00
N MET A 174 14.91 -2.25 3.31
CA MET A 174 15.40 -3.59 3.60
C MET A 174 16.93 -3.72 3.73
N TRP A 175 17.71 -3.16 2.83
CA TRP A 175 19.14 -3.51 2.71
C TRP A 175 19.98 -3.23 3.96
N ALA A 176 19.81 -2.10 4.59
CA ALA A 176 20.50 -1.74 5.83
C ALA A 176 19.60 -1.91 7.07
N ASN A 177 18.31 -2.20 6.87
CA ASN A 177 17.28 -2.08 7.89
C ASN A 177 16.50 -3.38 8.06
N SER A 178 15.87 -3.50 9.23
CA SER A 178 14.90 -4.55 9.52
C SER A 178 13.67 -3.92 10.18
N PHE A 179 12.65 -3.72 9.39
CA PHE A 179 11.44 -2.97 9.74
C PHE A 179 10.85 -3.36 11.10
N ALA A 180 10.70 -4.66 11.35
CA ALA A 180 10.02 -5.15 12.54
C ALA A 180 10.94 -5.36 13.75
N THR A 181 12.27 -5.31 13.59
CA THR A 181 13.21 -5.54 14.69
C THR A 181 14.02 -4.31 15.07
N ASP A 182 14.30 -3.42 14.14
CA ASP A 182 15.00 -2.18 14.45
C ASP A 182 14.10 -1.25 15.26
N ASP A 183 12.80 -1.26 14.97
CA ASP A 183 11.80 -0.57 15.77
C ASP A 183 10.47 -1.36 15.79
N PRO A 184 10.14 -2.04 16.89
CA PRO A 184 8.90 -2.83 17.00
C PRO A 184 7.61 -2.01 16.83
N LEU A 185 7.66 -0.68 17.03
CA LEU A 185 6.51 0.20 16.80
C LEU A 185 6.16 0.35 15.32
N ASN A 186 7.09 0.10 14.41
CA ASN A 186 6.83 0.17 12.98
C ASN A 186 5.65 -0.72 12.56
N ALA A 187 5.69 -2.02 12.90
CA ALA A 187 4.65 -2.97 12.54
C ALA A 187 3.34 -2.70 13.26
N LYS A 188 3.39 -2.32 14.53
CA LYS A 188 2.22 -1.95 15.33
C LYS A 188 1.50 -0.74 14.74
N LEU A 189 2.23 0.33 14.46
CA LEU A 189 1.64 1.56 13.92
C LEU A 189 1.15 1.39 12.48
N ALA A 190 1.80 0.55 11.66
CA ALA A 190 1.27 0.20 10.34
C ALA A 190 -0.14 -0.38 10.45
N ASP A 191 -0.33 -1.34 11.36
CA ASP A 191 -1.65 -1.93 11.62
C ASP A 191 -2.64 -0.90 12.17
N GLU A 192 -2.25 -0.06 13.13
CA GLU A 192 -3.10 1.00 13.68
C GLU A 192 -3.53 2.02 12.61
N TYR A 193 -2.64 2.41 11.71
CA TYR A 193 -2.95 3.28 10.56
C TYR A 193 -3.80 2.59 9.50
N GLY A 194 -3.77 1.26 9.43
CA GLY A 194 -4.47 0.48 8.41
C GLY A 194 -3.63 0.23 7.15
N VAL A 195 -2.30 0.29 7.26
CA VAL A 195 -1.39 -0.09 6.19
C VAL A 195 -1.01 -1.56 6.32
N VAL A 196 -1.29 -2.33 5.28
CA VAL A 196 -0.96 -3.76 5.18
C VAL A 196 0.53 -3.90 4.91
N ILE A 197 1.24 -4.57 5.78
CA ILE A 197 2.68 -4.82 5.60
C ILE A 197 2.91 -6.18 4.96
N SER A 198 3.90 -6.22 4.09
CA SER A 198 4.53 -7.44 3.61
C SER A 198 6.04 -7.24 3.56
N THR A 199 6.76 -8.23 3.09
CA THR A 199 8.20 -8.16 2.86
C THR A 199 8.52 -8.49 1.41
N SER A 200 9.66 -8.06 0.92
CA SER A 200 10.02 -8.17 -0.49
C SER A 200 10.17 -9.63 -0.96
N HIS A 201 10.36 -9.78 -2.25
CA HIS A 201 10.43 -11.08 -2.95
C HIS A 201 11.53 -12.04 -2.45
N HIS A 202 12.57 -11.55 -1.79
CA HIS A 202 13.63 -12.39 -1.21
C HIS A 202 13.64 -12.39 0.33
N GLU A 203 12.67 -11.77 0.94
CA GLU A 203 12.48 -11.66 2.39
C GLU A 203 11.19 -12.37 2.85
N PRO A 204 11.06 -13.70 2.67
CA PRO A 204 9.82 -14.39 2.95
C PRO A 204 9.45 -14.40 4.43
N MET A 205 8.18 -14.67 4.70
CA MET A 205 7.65 -14.97 6.04
C MET A 205 7.79 -13.82 7.05
N MET A 206 7.62 -12.59 6.59
CA MET A 206 7.68 -11.38 7.42
C MET A 206 9.05 -11.19 8.10
N ARG A 207 10.10 -11.61 7.44
CA ARG A 207 11.49 -11.47 7.94
C ARG A 207 12.29 -10.57 7.01
N ALA A 208 13.12 -9.71 7.58
CA ALA A 208 14.11 -8.96 6.82
C ALA A 208 15.39 -9.79 6.67
N TRP A 209 15.97 -9.83 5.44
CA TRP A 209 17.25 -10.50 5.21
C TRP A 209 18.36 -9.98 6.13
N LYS A 210 18.32 -8.70 6.46
CA LYS A 210 19.26 -8.05 7.41
C LYS A 210 19.27 -8.70 8.79
N GLU A 211 18.16 -9.25 9.25
CA GLU A 211 18.11 -10.00 10.50
C GLU A 211 18.94 -11.29 10.43
N TRP A 212 18.91 -11.96 9.25
CA TRP A 212 19.72 -13.16 9.03
C TRP A 212 21.21 -12.80 8.98
N GLU A 213 21.58 -11.79 8.21
CA GLU A 213 22.96 -11.31 8.12
C GLU A 213 23.53 -10.95 9.49
N ARG A 214 22.83 -10.15 10.28
CA ARG A 214 23.23 -9.76 11.65
C ARG A 214 23.39 -10.96 12.61
N GLY A 215 22.74 -12.06 12.33
CA GLY A 215 22.88 -13.30 13.12
C GLY A 215 24.20 -14.04 12.92
N GLY A 216 24.91 -13.76 11.85
CA GLY A 216 26.22 -14.32 11.54
C GLY A 216 26.24 -15.87 11.52
N ASN A 217 27.39 -16.45 11.81
CA ASN A 217 27.61 -17.89 11.78
C ASN A 217 26.69 -18.75 12.68
N ARG A 218 25.97 -18.15 13.64
CA ARG A 218 25.04 -18.86 14.52
C ARG A 218 23.81 -19.38 13.79
N LYS A 219 23.39 -18.71 12.70
CA LYS A 219 22.23 -19.09 11.89
C LYS A 219 22.56 -20.11 10.79
N GLY A 220 23.82 -20.26 10.44
CA GLY A 220 24.28 -21.14 9.36
C GLY A 220 24.03 -20.55 7.97
N SER A 221 24.14 -21.38 6.93
CA SER A 221 23.98 -20.95 5.54
C SER A 221 22.53 -20.57 5.20
N TRP A 222 22.36 -19.61 4.30
CA TRP A 222 21.09 -19.30 3.64
C TRP A 222 20.85 -20.29 2.50
N ASP A 223 20.74 -21.59 2.85
CA ASP A 223 20.57 -22.70 1.93
C ASP A 223 19.61 -23.72 2.56
N TYR A 224 18.39 -23.78 2.02
CA TYR A 224 17.34 -24.62 2.58
C TYR A 224 17.65 -26.11 2.48
N SER A 225 18.44 -26.53 1.50
CA SER A 225 18.84 -27.95 1.35
C SER A 225 19.75 -28.43 2.49
N LYS A 226 20.47 -27.51 3.14
CA LYS A 226 21.45 -27.79 4.20
C LYS A 226 21.03 -27.29 5.59
N ASN A 227 20.12 -26.31 5.65
CA ASN A 227 19.81 -25.58 6.88
C ASN A 227 18.30 -25.36 7.10
N ASP A 228 17.48 -26.26 6.62
CA ASP A 228 16.02 -26.14 6.61
C ASP A 228 15.40 -25.93 8.01
N ALA A 229 15.92 -26.61 9.04
CA ALA A 229 15.40 -26.50 10.40
C ALA A 229 15.55 -25.07 10.95
N LYS A 230 16.75 -24.46 10.84
CA LYS A 230 16.98 -23.10 11.32
C LYS A 230 16.24 -22.04 10.50
N LEU A 231 16.08 -22.26 9.19
CA LEU A 231 15.30 -21.38 8.34
C LEU A 231 13.81 -21.45 8.70
N ARG A 232 13.26 -22.63 8.99
CA ARG A 232 11.88 -22.77 9.50
C ARG A 232 11.68 -22.05 10.84
N ASP A 233 12.61 -22.20 11.77
CA ASP A 233 12.56 -21.49 13.07
C ASP A 233 12.61 -19.98 12.86
N TYR A 234 13.50 -19.51 12.00
CA TYR A 234 13.63 -18.11 11.62
C TYR A 234 12.34 -17.54 11.05
N TRP A 235 11.71 -18.24 10.10
CA TRP A 235 10.42 -17.85 9.52
C TRP A 235 9.27 -17.89 10.52
N SER A 236 9.25 -18.90 11.37
CA SER A 236 8.25 -19.04 12.44
C SER A 236 8.27 -17.87 13.41
N GLU A 237 9.44 -17.36 13.75
CA GLU A 237 9.62 -16.22 14.62
C GLU A 237 9.08 -14.92 13.98
N GLY A 238 9.29 -14.70 12.67
CA GLY A 238 8.73 -13.57 11.95
C GLY A 238 7.20 -13.54 12.00
N LEU A 239 6.56 -14.70 11.77
CA LEU A 239 5.10 -14.79 11.86
C LEU A 239 4.58 -14.63 13.28
N ARG A 240 5.24 -15.19 14.31
CA ARG A 240 4.81 -14.98 15.71
C ARG A 240 4.84 -13.53 16.11
N ARG A 241 5.88 -12.78 15.70
CA ARG A 241 6.04 -11.35 15.99
C ARG A 241 4.95 -10.50 15.39
N THR A 242 4.48 -10.86 14.21
CA THR A 242 3.47 -10.09 13.46
C THR A 242 2.08 -10.73 13.49
N LYS A 243 1.83 -11.72 14.37
CA LYS A 243 0.63 -12.58 14.35
C LYS A 243 -0.66 -11.76 14.27
N ASP A 244 -0.78 -10.73 15.09
CA ASP A 244 -2.02 -9.98 15.29
C ASP A 244 -2.19 -8.78 14.33
N TYR A 245 -1.22 -8.53 13.45
CA TYR A 245 -1.25 -7.40 12.50
C TYR A 245 -1.72 -7.84 11.12
N GLU A 246 -2.43 -6.95 10.44
CA GLU A 246 -2.85 -7.18 9.05
C GLU A 246 -1.63 -7.24 8.12
N LYS A 247 -1.56 -8.30 7.32
CA LYS A 247 -0.40 -8.56 6.46
C LYS A 247 -0.75 -9.39 5.23
N VAL A 248 0.12 -9.34 4.23
CA VAL A 248 0.21 -10.33 3.15
C VAL A 248 1.55 -11.04 3.29
N ILE A 249 1.55 -12.37 3.36
CA ILE A 249 2.77 -13.14 3.63
C ILE A 249 3.47 -13.47 2.32
N THR A 250 4.69 -12.97 2.14
CA THR A 250 5.54 -13.35 1.01
C THR A 250 6.05 -14.78 1.20
N LEU A 251 5.90 -15.59 0.15
CA LEU A 251 6.39 -16.97 0.06
C LEU A 251 7.58 -17.09 -0.88
N GLY A 252 8.20 -18.26 -0.85
CA GLY A 252 9.34 -18.60 -1.68
C GLY A 252 10.67 -18.31 -1.00
N MET A 253 11.72 -18.33 -1.76
CA MET A 253 13.08 -18.02 -1.33
C MET A 253 13.93 -17.73 -2.58
N ARG A 254 14.89 -16.84 -2.46
CA ARG A 254 16.00 -16.66 -3.40
C ARG A 254 17.31 -17.01 -2.69
N GLY A 255 18.41 -17.03 -3.40
CA GLY A 255 19.73 -17.19 -2.82
C GLY A 255 20.11 -16.06 -1.88
N ASP A 256 21.23 -16.22 -1.18
CA ASP A 256 21.74 -15.24 -0.23
C ASP A 256 22.02 -13.89 -0.93
N GLY A 257 21.62 -12.77 -0.31
CA GLY A 257 21.79 -11.44 -0.88
C GLY A 257 21.00 -11.18 -2.18
N ASP A 258 19.82 -11.80 -2.34
CA ASP A 258 18.98 -11.67 -3.55
C ASP A 258 19.58 -12.30 -4.83
N GLU A 259 20.55 -13.19 -4.69
CA GLU A 259 21.11 -13.94 -5.80
C GLU A 259 20.19 -15.08 -6.25
N PRO A 260 20.33 -15.60 -7.49
CA PRO A 260 19.63 -16.80 -7.91
C PRO A 260 20.01 -18.02 -7.06
N MET A 261 19.06 -18.91 -6.81
CA MET A 261 19.37 -20.25 -6.29
C MET A 261 20.08 -21.08 -7.38
N SER A 262 20.89 -22.08 -6.98
CA SER A 262 21.60 -22.94 -7.92
C SER A 262 20.63 -23.65 -8.89
N GLU A 263 20.95 -23.70 -10.18
CA GLU A 263 20.04 -24.12 -11.24
C GLU A 263 19.57 -25.60 -11.17
N SER A 264 20.35 -26.49 -10.59
CA SER A 264 20.12 -27.94 -10.68
C SER A 264 19.02 -28.51 -9.78
N GLU A 265 18.55 -27.77 -8.76
CA GLU A 265 17.61 -28.30 -7.75
C GLU A 265 16.38 -27.39 -7.52
N SER A 266 16.22 -26.32 -8.32
CA SER A 266 15.43 -25.16 -7.91
C SER A 266 13.93 -25.41 -7.85
N ILE A 267 13.30 -26.15 -8.78
CA ILE A 267 11.83 -26.27 -8.84
C ILE A 267 11.31 -27.08 -7.65
N ALA A 268 11.74 -28.33 -7.51
CA ALA A 268 11.28 -29.21 -6.42
C ALA A 268 11.64 -28.65 -5.03
N LEU A 269 12.81 -28.00 -4.92
CA LEU A 269 13.23 -27.36 -3.67
C LEU A 269 12.34 -26.17 -3.33
N LEU A 270 12.01 -25.30 -4.28
CA LEU A 270 11.12 -24.16 -4.07
C LEU A 270 9.69 -24.59 -3.72
N GLU A 271 9.15 -25.60 -4.39
CA GLU A 271 7.84 -26.16 -4.06
C GLU A 271 7.83 -26.75 -2.64
N ARG A 272 8.89 -27.44 -2.22
CA ARG A 272 9.07 -27.93 -0.84
C ARG A 272 9.15 -26.77 0.15
N ILE A 273 9.93 -25.72 -0.15
CA ILE A 273 10.05 -24.51 0.68
C ILE A 273 8.67 -23.90 0.91
N VAL A 274 7.91 -23.66 -0.15
CA VAL A 274 6.57 -23.07 -0.07
C VAL A 274 5.62 -23.97 0.71
N ALA A 275 5.67 -25.28 0.51
CA ALA A 275 4.86 -26.23 1.29
C ALA A 275 5.18 -26.17 2.79
N ASP A 276 6.45 -26.04 3.17
CA ASP A 276 6.86 -25.95 4.58
C ASP A 276 6.54 -24.56 5.17
N GLN A 277 6.70 -23.48 4.42
CA GLN A 277 6.24 -22.15 4.81
C GLN A 277 4.74 -22.13 5.08
N ARG A 278 3.94 -22.77 4.24
CA ARG A 278 2.49 -22.87 4.42
C ARG A 278 2.09 -23.69 5.65
N LYS A 279 2.83 -24.75 5.99
CA LYS A 279 2.63 -25.47 7.27
C LYS A 279 2.88 -24.55 8.47
N ILE A 280 3.91 -23.71 8.41
CA ILE A 280 4.21 -22.74 9.47
C ILE A 280 3.06 -21.72 9.59
N ILE A 281 2.54 -21.19 8.47
CA ILE A 281 1.40 -20.28 8.44
C ILE A 281 0.18 -20.93 9.11
N GLY A 282 -0.15 -22.17 8.72
CA GLY A 282 -1.27 -22.92 9.29
C GLY A 282 -1.15 -23.16 10.79
N GLY A 283 0.07 -23.35 11.27
CA GLY A 283 0.34 -23.58 12.70
C GLY A 283 0.37 -22.33 13.57
N ILE A 284 0.64 -21.14 12.99
CA ILE A 284 0.85 -19.91 13.75
C ILE A 284 -0.27 -18.90 13.52
N ILE A 285 -0.72 -18.71 12.29
CA ILE A 285 -1.66 -17.65 11.93
C ILE A 285 -3.10 -18.16 11.90
N ASN A 286 -3.41 -19.09 11.00
CA ASN A 286 -4.76 -19.66 10.86
C ASN A 286 -4.67 -21.07 10.26
N PRO A 287 -5.26 -22.10 10.93
CA PRO A 287 -5.36 -23.44 10.36
C PRO A 287 -6.04 -23.48 8.98
N ASN A 288 -7.03 -22.61 8.76
CA ASN A 288 -7.59 -22.37 7.42
C ASN A 288 -6.68 -21.43 6.64
N ILE A 289 -5.64 -21.98 6.07
CA ILE A 289 -4.56 -21.25 5.38
C ILE A 289 -5.06 -20.51 4.12
N THR A 290 -6.22 -20.89 3.56
CA THR A 290 -6.81 -20.21 2.39
C THR A 290 -7.38 -18.83 2.73
N GLU A 291 -7.63 -18.57 4.02
CA GLU A 291 -8.06 -17.26 4.51
C GLU A 291 -6.88 -16.31 4.78
N VAL A 292 -5.65 -16.82 4.78
CA VAL A 292 -4.45 -16.01 5.02
C VAL A 292 -3.93 -15.47 3.69
N PRO A 293 -3.89 -14.14 3.49
CA PRO A 293 -3.34 -13.57 2.26
C PRO A 293 -1.86 -13.92 2.07
N GLN A 294 -1.53 -14.51 0.94
CA GLN A 294 -0.19 -14.97 0.59
C GLN A 294 0.16 -14.52 -0.82
N VAL A 295 1.43 -14.20 -1.04
CA VAL A 295 1.95 -13.77 -2.35
C VAL A 295 3.26 -14.47 -2.66
N TRP A 296 3.45 -14.84 -3.92
CA TRP A 296 4.72 -15.33 -4.43
C TRP A 296 5.15 -14.52 -5.64
N ALA A 297 6.23 -13.78 -5.51
CA ALA A 297 6.80 -12.99 -6.58
C ALA A 297 7.55 -13.88 -7.58
N LEU A 298 7.11 -13.83 -8.83
CA LEU A 298 7.74 -14.56 -9.94
C LEU A 298 8.83 -13.68 -10.58
N TYR A 299 9.81 -13.27 -9.76
CA TYR A 299 10.84 -12.31 -10.12
C TYR A 299 12.06 -13.00 -10.74
N LYS A 300 12.61 -12.39 -11.79
CA LYS A 300 13.80 -12.88 -12.51
C LYS A 300 13.69 -14.38 -12.90
N GLU A 301 14.59 -15.22 -12.38
CA GLU A 301 14.65 -16.66 -12.66
C GLU A 301 13.43 -17.45 -12.17
N VAL A 302 12.74 -16.95 -11.15
CA VAL A 302 11.56 -17.62 -10.58
C VAL A 302 10.41 -17.70 -11.60
N GLN A 303 10.24 -16.67 -12.44
CA GLN A 303 9.32 -16.74 -13.58
C GLN A 303 9.68 -17.89 -14.52
N GLY A 304 10.95 -18.05 -14.85
CA GLY A 304 11.43 -19.14 -15.70
C GLY A 304 11.17 -20.51 -15.09
N TYR A 305 11.28 -20.66 -13.78
CA TYR A 305 10.91 -21.90 -13.10
C TYR A 305 9.42 -22.20 -13.22
N TYR A 306 8.58 -21.18 -13.05
CA TYR A 306 7.14 -21.31 -13.22
C TYR A 306 6.78 -21.74 -14.66
N GLU A 307 7.40 -21.13 -15.67
CA GLU A 307 7.21 -21.49 -17.07
C GLU A 307 7.67 -22.93 -17.39
N ARG A 308 8.68 -23.43 -16.68
CA ARG A 308 9.16 -24.81 -16.78
C ARG A 308 8.40 -25.82 -15.91
N GLY A 309 7.28 -25.43 -15.30
CA GLY A 309 6.38 -26.33 -14.61
C GLY A 309 6.31 -26.23 -13.10
N MET A 310 7.06 -25.32 -12.44
CA MET A 310 6.84 -24.98 -11.03
C MET A 310 5.41 -24.51 -10.83
N ARG A 311 4.77 -24.89 -9.73
CA ARG A 311 3.40 -24.46 -9.45
C ARG A 311 3.27 -23.89 -8.03
N ALA A 312 2.46 -22.82 -7.92
CA ALA A 312 2.03 -22.28 -6.65
C ALA A 312 0.62 -22.81 -6.30
N PRO A 313 0.30 -23.04 -5.03
CA PRO A 313 -1.06 -23.35 -4.60
C PRO A 313 -2.07 -22.30 -5.05
N ASP A 314 -3.29 -22.70 -5.37
CA ASP A 314 -4.29 -21.88 -6.05
C ASP A 314 -4.68 -20.60 -5.30
N ASP A 315 -4.65 -20.63 -3.98
CA ASP A 315 -4.96 -19.54 -3.07
C ASP A 315 -3.81 -18.52 -2.88
N VAL A 316 -2.63 -18.79 -3.44
CA VAL A 316 -1.49 -17.88 -3.42
C VAL A 316 -1.57 -16.91 -4.58
N THR A 317 -1.48 -15.60 -4.31
CA THR A 317 -1.40 -14.58 -5.35
C THR A 317 -0.11 -14.72 -6.16
N LEU A 318 -0.23 -14.85 -7.49
CA LEU A 318 0.92 -14.79 -8.38
C LEU A 318 1.29 -13.35 -8.67
N LEU A 319 2.47 -12.94 -8.25
CA LEU A 319 2.96 -11.57 -8.47
C LEU A 319 3.92 -11.58 -9.67
N TRP A 320 3.40 -11.19 -10.83
CA TRP A 320 4.18 -11.05 -12.06
C TRP A 320 5.06 -9.81 -12.00
N CYS A 321 6.21 -9.85 -12.64
CA CYS A 321 7.19 -8.76 -12.57
C CYS A 321 7.46 -8.17 -13.95
N ASP A 322 7.87 -6.90 -13.96
CA ASP A 322 8.44 -6.27 -15.13
C ASP A 322 9.91 -6.70 -15.36
N ASP A 323 10.55 -6.10 -16.35
CA ASP A 323 11.96 -6.31 -16.67
C ASP A 323 12.92 -5.40 -15.89
N ASN A 324 12.49 -4.81 -14.78
CA ASN A 324 13.14 -3.77 -13.97
C ASN A 324 13.23 -2.38 -14.67
N TRP A 325 12.61 -2.25 -15.83
CA TRP A 325 12.61 -1.00 -16.61
C TRP A 325 11.20 -0.55 -16.99
N GLY A 326 10.20 -1.12 -16.33
CA GLY A 326 8.80 -0.78 -16.54
C GLY A 326 8.18 -1.45 -17.77
N ASN A 327 8.69 -2.59 -18.24
CA ASN A 327 8.02 -3.40 -19.25
C ASN A 327 7.58 -4.71 -18.61
N ILE A 328 6.28 -4.95 -18.54
CA ILE A 328 5.73 -6.19 -17.96
C ILE A 328 6.11 -7.36 -18.88
N ARG A 329 6.80 -8.35 -18.33
CA ARG A 329 7.34 -9.48 -19.07
C ARG A 329 6.28 -10.49 -19.49
N ARG A 330 5.24 -10.64 -18.68
CA ARG A 330 4.17 -11.61 -18.88
C ARG A 330 2.91 -11.18 -18.15
N LEU A 331 1.77 -11.54 -18.72
CA LEU A 331 0.45 -11.34 -18.12
C LEU A 331 -0.18 -12.70 -17.75
N PRO A 332 -1.15 -12.74 -16.82
CA PRO A 332 -1.87 -13.96 -16.48
C PRO A 332 -2.59 -14.55 -17.70
N THR A 333 -2.47 -15.85 -17.89
CA THR A 333 -3.27 -16.59 -18.87
C THR A 333 -4.73 -16.70 -18.38
N GLU A 334 -5.63 -17.12 -19.26
CA GLU A 334 -7.04 -17.35 -18.88
C GLU A 334 -7.20 -18.36 -17.75
N ALA A 335 -6.40 -19.40 -17.71
CA ALA A 335 -6.41 -20.38 -16.62
C ALA A 335 -5.91 -19.79 -15.30
N GLU A 336 -4.87 -18.96 -15.35
CA GLU A 336 -4.30 -18.32 -14.16
C GLU A 336 -5.23 -17.26 -13.56
N ARG A 337 -6.06 -16.60 -14.37
CA ARG A 337 -7.11 -15.67 -13.89
C ARG A 337 -8.19 -16.35 -13.04
N LYS A 338 -8.40 -17.65 -13.20
CA LYS A 338 -9.42 -18.43 -12.47
C LYS A 338 -8.92 -18.86 -11.07
N ARG A 339 -7.66 -18.63 -10.73
CA ARG A 339 -7.08 -18.95 -9.42
C ARG A 339 -7.72 -18.09 -8.33
N SER A 340 -8.02 -18.69 -7.18
CA SER A 340 -8.62 -17.97 -6.03
C SER A 340 -7.67 -16.91 -5.44
N GLY A 341 -6.36 -17.15 -5.48
CA GLY A 341 -5.33 -16.20 -5.08
C GLY A 341 -5.20 -14.99 -6.01
N GLY A 342 -5.66 -15.14 -7.27
CA GLY A 342 -5.56 -14.07 -8.27
C GLY A 342 -4.12 -13.77 -8.69
N ALA A 343 -3.95 -12.60 -9.32
CA ALA A 343 -2.66 -12.14 -9.81
C ALA A 343 -2.41 -10.67 -9.46
N GLY A 344 -1.15 -10.30 -9.44
CA GLY A 344 -0.70 -8.93 -9.22
C GLY A 344 0.53 -8.59 -10.04
N ILE A 345 1.00 -7.34 -9.88
CA ILE A 345 2.18 -6.82 -10.58
C ILE A 345 3.16 -6.22 -9.57
N TYR A 346 4.41 -6.62 -9.68
CA TYR A 346 5.57 -5.94 -9.11
C TYR A 346 6.24 -5.14 -10.22
N TYR A 347 6.12 -3.83 -10.13
CA TYR A 347 6.55 -2.86 -11.13
C TYR A 347 7.76 -2.06 -10.63
N HIS A 348 8.56 -1.46 -11.52
CA HIS A 348 9.73 -0.66 -11.15
C HIS A 348 9.66 0.73 -11.76
N PHE A 349 9.79 1.75 -10.91
CA PHE A 349 10.19 3.11 -11.30
C PHE A 349 11.69 3.27 -11.16
N ASP A 350 12.26 2.65 -10.14
CA ASP A 350 13.69 2.52 -9.98
C ASP A 350 14.13 1.07 -9.82
N TYR A 351 15.22 0.73 -10.50
CA TYR A 351 15.95 -0.51 -10.28
C TYR A 351 17.15 -0.19 -9.41
N VAL A 352 17.11 -0.64 -8.16
CA VAL A 352 18.19 -0.47 -7.21
C VAL A 352 19.22 -1.56 -7.45
N GLY A 353 20.39 -1.18 -7.96
CA GLY A 353 21.46 -2.10 -8.34
C GLY A 353 22.23 -1.67 -9.60
N GLY A 354 23.45 -2.21 -9.75
CA GLY A 354 24.29 -1.89 -10.91
C GLY A 354 23.70 -2.36 -12.24
N PRO A 355 24.05 -1.70 -13.35
CA PRO A 355 24.93 -0.52 -13.45
C PRO A 355 24.20 0.82 -13.29
N ARG A 356 22.93 0.85 -12.98
CA ARG A 356 22.05 2.02 -13.01
C ARG A 356 21.17 2.07 -11.77
N ASN A 357 21.74 2.21 -10.62
CA ASN A 357 20.99 2.51 -9.42
C ASN A 357 20.91 4.02 -9.20
N TYR A 358 19.91 4.42 -8.44
CA TYR A 358 19.73 5.71 -7.85
C TYR A 358 19.67 6.90 -8.83
N LYS A 359 18.49 7.19 -9.29
CA LYS A 359 18.24 8.36 -10.15
C LYS A 359 17.75 9.53 -9.30
N TRP A 360 18.30 10.69 -9.54
CA TRP A 360 17.91 11.93 -8.87
C TRP A 360 16.80 12.72 -9.60
N ILE A 361 16.35 12.20 -10.73
CA ILE A 361 15.24 12.73 -11.51
C ILE A 361 14.24 11.63 -11.84
N ASN A 362 12.97 12.00 -12.03
CA ASN A 362 11.97 11.07 -12.52
C ASN A 362 12.30 10.61 -13.95
N THR A 363 12.31 9.31 -14.18
CA THR A 363 12.54 8.66 -15.47
C THR A 363 11.39 7.74 -15.88
N SER A 364 10.24 7.85 -15.22
CA SER A 364 9.07 6.97 -15.41
C SER A 364 7.90 7.77 -16.02
N PRO A 365 7.77 7.79 -17.36
CA PRO A 365 6.72 8.57 -18.01
C PRO A 365 5.34 7.97 -17.77
N LEU A 366 4.37 8.81 -17.46
CA LEU A 366 2.99 8.39 -17.17
C LEU A 366 2.34 7.57 -18.31
N PRO A 367 2.51 7.91 -19.60
CA PRO A 367 1.92 7.10 -20.67
C PRO A 367 2.38 5.63 -20.66
N LYS A 368 3.63 5.38 -20.29
CA LYS A 368 4.16 4.02 -20.15
C LYS A 368 3.54 3.29 -18.95
N ILE A 369 3.46 3.98 -17.80
CA ILE A 369 2.81 3.43 -16.59
C ILE A 369 1.35 3.07 -16.93
N TRP A 370 0.64 4.01 -17.54
CA TRP A 370 -0.75 3.81 -17.95
C TRP A 370 -0.92 2.59 -18.86
N GLU A 371 -0.13 2.51 -19.92
CA GLU A 371 -0.21 1.42 -20.90
C GLU A 371 0.04 0.06 -20.25
N GLN A 372 1.12 -0.06 -19.48
CA GLN A 372 1.51 -1.33 -18.85
C GLN A 372 0.51 -1.76 -17.77
N MET A 373 0.11 -0.85 -16.90
CA MET A 373 -0.73 -1.19 -15.76
C MET A 373 -2.21 -1.37 -16.16
N THR A 374 -2.72 -0.58 -17.12
CA THR A 374 -4.07 -0.79 -17.67
C THR A 374 -4.16 -2.13 -18.38
N ARG A 375 -3.15 -2.50 -19.16
CA ARG A 375 -3.08 -3.83 -19.79
C ARG A 375 -3.05 -4.95 -18.74
N ALA A 376 -2.28 -4.79 -17.67
CA ALA A 376 -2.24 -5.76 -16.59
C ALA A 376 -3.62 -5.93 -15.92
N TYR A 377 -4.29 -4.83 -15.63
CA TYR A 377 -5.64 -4.83 -15.07
C TYR A 377 -6.64 -5.55 -15.97
N GLN A 378 -6.67 -5.21 -17.25
CA GLN A 378 -7.54 -5.84 -18.26
C GLN A 378 -7.29 -7.36 -18.38
N HIS A 379 -6.11 -7.83 -18.02
CA HIS A 379 -5.75 -9.25 -17.99
C HIS A 379 -5.91 -9.89 -16.60
N GLY A 380 -6.62 -9.24 -15.68
CA GLY A 380 -6.98 -9.79 -14.37
C GLY A 380 -5.86 -9.77 -13.33
N ALA A 381 -4.87 -8.90 -13.48
CA ALA A 381 -3.90 -8.63 -12.44
C ALA A 381 -4.43 -7.48 -11.55
N ASP A 382 -5.43 -7.77 -10.73
CA ASP A 382 -6.17 -6.82 -9.89
C ASP A 382 -6.02 -7.09 -8.38
N ARG A 383 -5.30 -8.13 -8.01
CA ARG A 383 -5.17 -8.50 -6.60
C ARG A 383 -4.17 -7.66 -5.84
N LEU A 384 -3.01 -7.38 -6.43
CA LEU A 384 -1.93 -6.66 -5.78
C LEU A 384 -1.08 -5.90 -6.81
N TRP A 385 -0.96 -4.59 -6.63
CA TRP A 385 0.01 -3.77 -7.35
C TRP A 385 1.00 -3.16 -6.38
N ILE A 386 2.28 -3.42 -6.60
CA ILE A 386 3.37 -2.82 -5.85
C ILE A 386 4.42 -2.28 -6.80
N VAL A 387 4.88 -1.07 -6.56
CA VAL A 387 5.92 -0.43 -7.36
C VAL A 387 7.17 -0.16 -6.54
N ASN A 388 8.31 -0.64 -7.03
CA ASN A 388 9.61 -0.31 -6.47
C ASN A 388 9.96 1.12 -6.83
N VAL A 389 10.07 1.96 -5.82
CA VAL A 389 10.39 3.38 -5.98
C VAL A 389 11.84 3.70 -5.61
N GLY A 390 12.59 2.70 -5.08
CA GLY A 390 13.89 2.97 -4.49
C GLY A 390 13.71 3.90 -3.30
N ASP A 391 13.68 5.20 -3.58
CA ASP A 391 13.28 6.25 -2.65
C ASP A 391 11.96 6.92 -3.05
N ILE A 392 11.35 7.66 -2.14
CA ILE A 392 10.12 8.42 -2.43
C ILE A 392 10.41 9.58 -3.39
N LYS A 393 11.50 10.31 -3.15
CA LYS A 393 11.97 11.37 -4.06
C LYS A 393 12.95 10.81 -5.11
N PRO A 394 12.88 11.26 -6.35
CA PRO A 394 12.03 12.30 -6.94
C PRO A 394 10.78 11.72 -7.66
N LEU A 395 10.17 10.72 -7.09
CA LEU A 395 9.13 9.90 -7.75
C LEU A 395 7.70 10.23 -7.28
N GLU A 396 7.49 11.40 -6.67
CA GLU A 396 6.20 11.85 -6.16
C GLU A 396 5.10 11.75 -7.23
N PHE A 397 5.36 12.32 -8.39
CA PHE A 397 4.42 12.39 -9.48
C PHE A 397 3.99 11.02 -10.04
N PRO A 398 4.91 10.12 -10.43
CA PRO A 398 4.53 8.80 -10.91
C PRO A 398 3.95 7.88 -9.82
N ILE A 399 4.35 8.02 -8.54
CA ILE A 399 3.77 7.28 -7.42
C ILE A 399 2.28 7.60 -7.29
N GLU A 400 1.93 8.87 -7.32
CA GLU A 400 0.54 9.29 -7.20
C GLU A 400 -0.30 8.78 -8.38
N PHE A 401 0.21 8.92 -9.61
CA PHE A 401 -0.50 8.41 -10.77
C PHE A 401 -0.71 6.88 -10.71
N PHE A 402 0.30 6.14 -10.32
CA PHE A 402 0.21 4.68 -10.17
C PHE A 402 -0.88 4.26 -9.18
N LEU A 403 -0.95 4.94 -8.02
CA LEU A 403 -1.95 4.65 -7.00
C LEU A 403 -3.36 5.13 -7.40
N ALA A 404 -3.47 6.28 -8.08
CA ALA A 404 -4.73 6.77 -8.64
C ALA A 404 -5.29 5.81 -9.70
N LEU A 405 -4.42 5.28 -10.57
CA LEU A 405 -4.79 4.27 -11.56
C LEU A 405 -5.20 2.95 -10.91
N ALA A 406 -4.50 2.51 -9.87
CA ALA A 406 -4.85 1.31 -9.10
C ALA A 406 -6.17 1.45 -8.34
N TRP A 407 -6.50 2.67 -7.91
CA TRP A 407 -7.79 2.98 -7.29
C TRP A 407 -8.95 2.88 -8.27
N ASN A 408 -8.83 3.57 -9.40
CA ASN A 408 -9.87 3.60 -10.43
C ASN A 408 -9.27 3.79 -11.83
N PRO A 409 -8.95 2.72 -12.55
CA PRO A 409 -8.39 2.82 -13.91
C PRO A 409 -9.36 3.46 -14.92
N ASP A 410 -10.67 3.34 -14.72
CA ASP A 410 -11.68 3.93 -15.61
C ASP A 410 -11.74 5.47 -15.48
N ALA A 411 -11.27 6.04 -14.38
CA ALA A 411 -11.16 7.49 -14.22
C ALA A 411 -10.01 8.08 -15.07
N TRP A 412 -9.07 7.26 -15.50
CA TRP A 412 -7.88 7.66 -16.24
C TRP A 412 -7.78 6.96 -17.61
N PRO A 413 -8.73 7.18 -18.54
CA PRO A 413 -8.59 6.72 -19.92
C PRO A 413 -7.39 7.42 -20.57
N LYS A 414 -6.92 6.89 -21.71
CA LYS A 414 -5.73 7.38 -22.40
C LYS A 414 -5.71 8.91 -22.60
N GLU A 415 -6.86 9.44 -22.95
CA GLU A 415 -7.05 10.86 -23.27
C GLU A 415 -6.92 11.78 -22.04
N ARG A 416 -7.00 11.22 -20.83
CA ARG A 416 -6.88 11.98 -19.58
C ARG A 416 -5.53 11.85 -18.89
N VAL A 417 -4.60 11.08 -19.44
CA VAL A 417 -3.27 10.90 -18.82
C VAL A 417 -2.51 12.22 -18.74
N GLU A 418 -2.57 13.04 -19.80
CA GLU A 418 -1.95 14.38 -19.79
C GLU A 418 -2.65 15.35 -18.83
N GLU A 419 -3.98 15.23 -18.69
CA GLU A 419 -4.75 16.04 -17.72
C GLU A 419 -4.27 15.83 -16.28
N PHE A 420 -3.79 14.62 -15.94
CA PHE A 420 -3.27 14.33 -14.61
C PHE A 420 -2.13 15.28 -14.22
N GLY A 421 -1.18 15.52 -15.13
CA GLY A 421 -0.07 16.44 -14.90
C GLY A 421 -0.52 17.86 -14.56
N LYS A 422 -1.51 18.37 -15.29
CA LYS A 422 -2.08 19.69 -15.04
C LYS A 422 -2.79 19.77 -13.68
N LEU A 423 -3.63 18.79 -13.36
CA LEU A 423 -4.35 18.74 -12.08
C LEU A 423 -3.38 18.63 -10.91
N TRP A 424 -2.34 17.82 -11.05
CA TRP A 424 -1.29 17.69 -10.04
C TRP A 424 -0.54 19.01 -9.84
N ALA A 425 -0.10 19.63 -10.93
CA ALA A 425 0.60 20.91 -10.88
C ALA A 425 -0.28 22.03 -10.29
N GLU A 426 -1.58 22.09 -10.63
CA GLU A 426 -2.52 23.04 -10.07
C GLU A 426 -2.71 22.87 -8.56
N ARG A 427 -2.79 21.63 -8.11
CA ARG A 427 -2.92 21.34 -6.67
C ARG A 427 -1.67 21.73 -5.89
N GLU A 428 -0.48 21.35 -6.38
CA GLU A 428 0.78 21.54 -5.66
C GLU A 428 1.32 22.97 -5.74
N PHE A 429 1.25 23.59 -6.91
CA PHE A 429 1.87 24.90 -7.17
C PHE A 429 0.86 26.04 -7.37
N GLY A 430 -0.43 25.72 -7.50
CA GLY A 430 -1.49 26.67 -7.80
C GLY A 430 -1.76 26.82 -9.30
N PRO A 431 -2.88 27.50 -9.68
CA PRO A 431 -3.37 27.50 -11.05
C PRO A 431 -2.54 28.37 -12.02
N MET A 432 -1.74 29.32 -11.50
CA MET A 432 -1.08 30.34 -12.34
C MET A 432 -0.12 29.77 -13.37
N HIS A 433 0.65 28.74 -13.00
CA HIS A 433 1.68 28.11 -13.85
C HIS A 433 1.44 26.61 -14.06
N ALA A 434 0.26 26.12 -13.73
CA ALA A 434 -0.03 24.69 -13.77
C ALA A 434 0.15 24.08 -15.17
N ALA A 435 -0.24 24.79 -16.22
CA ALA A 435 -0.08 24.33 -17.59
C ALA A 435 1.40 24.24 -17.99
N GLU A 436 2.18 25.29 -17.69
CA GLU A 436 3.62 25.35 -18.00
C GLU A 436 4.40 24.25 -17.24
N ILE A 437 4.05 23.99 -15.98
CA ILE A 437 4.67 22.94 -15.17
C ILE A 437 4.30 21.53 -15.70
N ALA A 438 3.07 21.38 -16.17
CA ALA A 438 2.62 20.10 -16.73
C ALA A 438 3.27 19.75 -18.07
N ASP A 439 3.77 20.74 -18.80
CA ASP A 439 4.46 20.58 -20.10
C ASP A 439 5.94 20.16 -19.93
N ILE A 440 6.50 20.28 -18.72
CA ILE A 440 7.88 19.87 -18.38
C ILE A 440 7.93 18.40 -17.98
#